data_e781e6661b7472558a4f40bd39887a56
#
_entry.id   e781e6661b7472558a4f40bd39887a56
#
_cell.length_a   1.000
_cell.length_b   1.000
_cell.length_c   1.000
_cell.angle_alpha   90.00
_cell.angle_beta   90.00
_cell.angle_gamma   90.00
#
_symmetry.space_group_name_H-M   'P 1'
#
loop_
_entity.id
_entity.type
_entity.pdbx_description
1 polymer ?
#
loop_
_entity_poly.entity_id
_entity_poly.type
_entity_poly.pdbx_seq_one_letter_code
_entity_poly.pdbx_strand_id
1 'polypeptide(L)'
;MLAEPYFVPAGTPVFQQLQFFQESRHRIAIVVNEYGELQGLVTPEDIIEELIGEFTTTIPRGAGSRGGWNEEGECIVAGSMPLRELNRWLKLSLPTDGPKTLNGLILETLEEIPDGDVSVRIAGVHFEVMRSDDQAIRTVKIFRPQGVVLRKQA
;
A
#
# COMPACT_ATOMS: atom_id res chain seq x y z
N MET A 1 26.91 22.49 20.00
CA MET A 1 27.37 22.78 18.64
C MET A 1 26.16 22.89 17.74
N LEU A 2 25.85 24.10 17.28
CA LEU A 2 24.75 24.35 16.36
C LEU A 2 25.16 23.83 14.98
N ALA A 3 24.41 22.82 14.47
CA ALA A 3 24.57 22.38 13.08
C ALA A 3 24.14 23.50 12.13
N GLU A 4 24.86 23.71 11.05
CA GLU A 4 24.45 24.67 10.04
C GLU A 4 23.12 24.23 9.42
N PRO A 5 22.17 25.15 9.23
CA PRO A 5 20.90 24.81 8.61
C PRO A 5 21.11 24.40 7.15
N TYR A 6 20.52 23.29 6.76
CA TYR A 6 20.50 22.84 5.38
C TYR A 6 19.12 23.07 4.76
N PHE A 7 19.10 23.78 3.65
CA PHE A 7 17.87 24.11 2.93
C PHE A 7 17.69 23.21 1.70
N VAL A 8 16.50 22.70 1.51
CA VAL A 8 16.15 21.87 0.37
C VAL A 8 14.88 22.41 -0.33
N PRO A 9 14.90 22.52 -1.67
CA PRO A 9 13.72 22.90 -2.42
C PRO A 9 12.59 21.89 -2.26
N ALA A 10 11.35 22.37 -2.13
CA ALA A 10 10.17 21.54 -1.94
C ALA A 10 9.92 20.52 -3.07
N GLY A 11 10.43 20.76 -4.27
CA GLY A 11 10.31 19.86 -5.41
C GLY A 11 11.40 18.79 -5.53
N THR A 12 12.31 18.69 -4.55
CA THR A 12 13.43 17.73 -4.60
C THR A 12 12.91 16.28 -4.53
N PRO A 13 13.32 15.41 -5.47
CA PRO A 13 12.94 13.99 -5.42
C PRO A 13 13.40 13.31 -4.13
N VAL A 14 12.53 12.49 -3.56
CA VAL A 14 12.72 11.84 -2.26
C VAL A 14 13.99 10.99 -2.20
N PHE A 15 14.29 10.22 -3.26
CA PHE A 15 15.51 9.41 -3.34
C PHE A 15 16.79 10.25 -3.37
N GLN A 16 16.76 11.36 -4.09
CA GLN A 16 17.90 12.30 -4.15
C GLN A 16 18.15 12.91 -2.77
N GLN A 17 17.10 13.26 -2.05
CA GLN A 17 17.19 13.81 -0.71
C GLN A 17 17.71 12.77 0.29
N LEU A 18 17.25 11.52 0.19
CA LEU A 18 17.76 10.44 1.03
C LEU A 18 19.24 10.18 0.78
N GLN A 19 19.68 10.17 -0.47
CA GLN A 19 21.09 10.03 -0.85
C GLN A 19 21.93 11.16 -0.25
N PHE A 20 21.42 12.39 -0.32
CA PHE A 20 22.09 13.54 0.29
C PHE A 20 22.27 13.36 1.80
N PHE A 21 21.25 12.90 2.53
CA PHE A 21 21.36 12.60 3.96
C PHE A 21 22.37 11.48 4.27
N GLN A 22 22.51 10.51 3.38
CA GLN A 22 23.51 9.45 3.54
C GLN A 22 24.95 9.92 3.30
N GLU A 23 25.13 10.81 2.34
CA GLU A 23 26.46 11.37 1.99
C GLU A 23 26.89 12.49 2.93
N SER A 24 25.94 13.29 3.41
CA SER A 24 26.15 14.34 4.39
C SER A 24 25.78 13.85 5.78
N ARG A 25 26.36 14.45 6.79
CA ARG A 25 26.03 14.14 8.20
C ARG A 25 24.86 14.96 8.73
N HIS A 26 24.09 15.58 7.85
CA HIS A 26 22.88 16.29 8.26
C HIS A 26 21.77 15.32 8.60
N ARG A 27 21.01 15.61 9.64
CA ARG A 27 19.86 14.82 10.09
C ARG A 27 18.53 15.53 9.95
N ILE A 28 18.57 16.81 9.62
CA ILE A 28 17.38 17.65 9.42
C ILE A 28 17.66 18.57 8.24
N ALA A 29 16.68 18.72 7.36
CA ALA A 29 16.67 19.71 6.31
C ALA A 29 15.44 20.60 6.45
N ILE A 30 15.62 21.87 6.12
CA ILE A 30 14.56 22.87 6.07
C ILE A 30 14.02 22.90 4.64
N VAL A 31 12.75 22.59 4.46
CA VAL A 31 12.09 22.61 3.15
C VAL A 31 11.60 24.02 2.84
N VAL A 32 12.02 24.56 1.70
CA VAL A 32 11.64 25.89 1.23
C VAL A 32 11.03 25.83 -0.17
N ASN A 33 10.13 26.77 -0.45
CA ASN A 33 9.59 26.95 -1.79
C ASN A 33 10.53 27.80 -2.67
N GLU A 34 10.13 28.09 -3.91
CA GLU A 34 10.87 28.90 -4.87
C GLU A 34 11.06 30.37 -4.44
N TYR A 35 10.33 30.82 -3.46
CA TYR A 35 10.45 32.18 -2.86
C TYR A 35 11.32 32.21 -1.60
N GLY A 36 11.86 31.06 -1.19
CA GLY A 36 12.65 30.93 0.03
C GLY A 36 11.80 30.88 1.31
N GLU A 37 10.51 30.68 1.20
CA GLU A 37 9.61 30.57 2.35
C GLU A 37 9.65 29.17 2.95
N LEU A 38 9.68 29.10 4.28
CA LEU A 38 9.66 27.85 5.02
C LEU A 38 8.37 27.06 4.76
N GLN A 39 8.51 25.85 4.26
CA GLN A 39 7.42 24.89 4.07
C GLN A 39 7.34 23.86 5.19
N GLY A 40 8.46 23.49 5.77
CA GLY A 40 8.54 22.51 6.84
C GLY A 40 9.94 22.00 7.08
N LEU A 41 10.02 20.93 7.84
CA LEU A 41 11.25 20.20 8.12
C LEU A 41 11.13 18.78 7.58
N VAL A 42 12.26 18.21 7.18
CA VAL A 42 12.34 16.82 6.74
C VAL A 42 13.54 16.12 7.39
N THR A 43 13.35 14.90 7.84
CA THR A 43 14.40 14.03 8.39
C THR A 43 14.58 12.81 7.50
N PRO A 44 15.74 12.10 7.56
CA PRO A 44 15.88 10.81 6.87
C PRO A 44 14.82 9.80 7.27
N GLU A 45 14.42 9.80 8.52
CA GLU A 45 13.39 8.93 9.08
C GLU A 45 12.02 9.17 8.42
N ASP A 46 11.64 10.44 8.22
CA ASP A 46 10.40 10.82 7.51
C ASP A 46 10.39 10.28 6.08
N ILE A 47 11.51 10.40 5.37
CA ILE A 47 11.66 9.89 4.01
C ILE A 47 11.55 8.36 3.98
N ILE A 48 12.23 7.69 4.89
CA ILE A 48 12.20 6.23 5.00
C ILE A 48 10.79 5.77 5.34
N GLU A 49 10.10 6.44 6.24
CA GLU A 49 8.71 6.14 6.60
C GLU A 49 7.77 6.29 5.39
N GLU A 50 7.93 7.34 4.60
CA GLU A 50 7.16 7.56 3.38
C GLU A 50 7.45 6.49 2.31
N LEU A 51 8.72 6.16 2.08
CA LEU A 51 9.12 5.10 1.16
C LEU A 51 8.63 3.72 1.62
N ILE A 52 8.79 3.42 2.90
CA ILE A 52 8.25 2.19 3.49
C ILE A 52 6.72 2.22 3.44
N GLY A 53 6.08 3.37 3.67
CA GLY A 53 4.65 3.56 3.51
C GLY A 53 4.17 3.25 2.10
N GLU A 54 4.85 3.72 1.06
CA GLU A 54 4.58 3.36 -0.33
C GLU A 54 4.82 1.87 -0.62
N PHE A 55 5.86 1.29 -0.02
CA PHE A 55 6.14 -0.15 -0.13
C PHE A 55 5.26 -0.99 0.80
N THR A 56 4.78 -0.45 1.91
CA THR A 56 3.88 -1.12 2.85
C THR A 56 2.40 -0.94 2.52
N THR A 57 2.03 -0.07 1.60
CA THR A 57 0.74 -0.17 0.91
C THR A 57 0.67 -1.43 0.03
N THR A 58 1.82 -2.05 -0.23
CA THR A 58 1.93 -3.38 -0.82
C THR A 58 2.03 -4.49 0.25
N ILE A 59 2.35 -4.14 1.50
CA ILE A 59 2.35 -5.04 2.66
C ILE A 59 1.34 -4.47 3.66
N PRO A 60 0.22 -5.11 3.92
CA PRO A 60 -0.80 -4.56 4.80
C PRO A 60 -0.26 -4.28 6.20
N ARG A 61 -0.57 -3.11 6.70
CA ARG A 61 -0.39 -2.76 8.11
C ARG A 61 -1.31 -3.63 8.96
N GLY A 62 -0.76 -4.69 9.48
CA GLY A 62 -1.47 -5.68 10.27
C GLY A 62 -0.58 -6.88 10.57
N ALA A 63 0.73 -6.69 10.50
CA ALA A 63 1.73 -7.72 10.77
C ALA A 63 1.78 -8.17 12.26
N GLY A 64 0.64 -8.20 12.92
CA GLY A 64 0.48 -8.79 14.25
C GLY A 64 -0.19 -10.15 14.25
N SER A 65 -0.83 -10.54 13.14
CA SER A 65 -1.52 -11.83 13.06
C SER A 65 -0.89 -12.74 12.01
N ARG A 66 -0.71 -13.96 12.36
CA ARG A 66 -0.21 -15.02 11.48
C ARG A 66 -1.09 -15.13 10.25
N GLY A 67 -0.61 -14.70 9.07
CA GLY A 67 -1.28 -14.90 7.80
C GLY A 67 -1.97 -13.67 7.20
N GLY A 68 -1.61 -12.44 7.59
CA GLY A 68 -2.07 -11.23 6.91
C GLY A 68 -3.48 -10.75 7.23
N TRP A 69 -4.26 -11.50 7.97
CA TRP A 69 -5.61 -11.15 8.39
C TRP A 69 -5.59 -10.42 9.74
N ASN A 70 -6.42 -9.38 9.90
CA ASN A 70 -6.64 -8.75 11.20
C ASN A 70 -7.54 -9.64 12.09
N GLU A 71 -7.83 -9.16 13.31
CA GLU A 71 -8.68 -9.92 14.26
C GLU A 71 -10.11 -10.15 13.76
N GLU A 72 -10.57 -9.27 12.86
CA GLU A 72 -11.91 -9.34 12.26
C GLU A 72 -11.95 -10.21 10.99
N GLY A 73 -10.79 -10.75 10.58
CA GLY A 73 -10.67 -11.53 9.35
C GLY A 73 -10.69 -10.69 8.08
N GLU A 74 -10.22 -9.46 8.16
CA GLU A 74 -10.12 -8.52 7.05
C GLU A 74 -8.66 -8.22 6.72
N CYS A 75 -8.40 -7.84 5.48
CA CYS A 75 -7.11 -7.41 4.99
C CYS A 75 -7.27 -6.31 3.96
N ILE A 76 -6.54 -5.20 4.10
CA ILE A 76 -6.56 -4.10 3.15
C ILE A 76 -5.28 -4.15 2.31
N VAL A 77 -5.44 -4.18 1.00
CA VAL A 77 -4.33 -4.31 0.05
C VAL A 77 -4.46 -3.28 -1.08
N ALA A 78 -3.33 -3.01 -1.74
CA ALA A 78 -3.34 -2.22 -2.97
C ALA A 78 -3.91 -3.04 -4.14
N GLY A 79 -4.68 -2.39 -5.01
CA GLY A 79 -5.20 -3.02 -6.22
C GLY A 79 -4.10 -3.50 -7.18
N SER A 80 -2.94 -2.87 -7.15
CA SER A 80 -1.76 -3.25 -7.95
C SER A 80 -1.05 -4.52 -7.47
N MET A 81 -1.46 -5.08 -6.33
CA MET A 81 -0.81 -6.27 -5.77
C MET A 81 -0.92 -7.47 -6.72
N PRO A 82 0.19 -8.17 -7.01
CA PRO A 82 0.16 -9.37 -7.85
C PRO A 82 -0.66 -10.50 -7.22
N LEU A 83 -1.52 -11.13 -8.01
CA LEU A 83 -2.39 -12.22 -7.53
C LEU A 83 -1.62 -13.41 -6.96
N ARG A 84 -0.45 -13.73 -7.51
CA ARG A 84 0.40 -14.80 -7.01
C ARG A 84 0.94 -14.54 -5.61
N GLU A 85 1.31 -13.30 -5.34
CA GLU A 85 1.76 -12.88 -4.00
C GLU A 85 0.61 -12.90 -3.01
N LEU A 86 -0.55 -12.40 -3.43
CA LEU A 86 -1.76 -12.40 -2.63
C LEU A 86 -2.19 -13.81 -2.24
N ASN A 87 -2.20 -14.74 -3.21
CA ASN A 87 -2.50 -16.15 -2.97
C ASN A 87 -1.54 -16.79 -1.97
N ARG A 88 -0.25 -16.53 -2.13
CA ARG A 88 0.79 -17.07 -1.26
C ARG A 88 0.68 -16.52 0.16
N TRP A 89 0.45 -15.22 0.27
CA TRP A 89 0.44 -14.53 1.54
C TRP A 89 -0.84 -14.77 2.35
N LEU A 90 -2.01 -14.70 1.74
CA LEU A 90 -3.30 -14.90 2.38
C LEU A 90 -3.83 -16.34 2.28
N LYS A 91 -3.08 -17.24 1.65
CA LYS A 91 -3.49 -18.63 1.40
C LYS A 91 -4.79 -18.72 0.62
N LEU A 92 -4.92 -17.90 -0.42
CA LEU A 92 -6.06 -17.88 -1.33
C LEU A 92 -5.78 -18.72 -2.59
N SER A 93 -6.81 -18.97 -3.38
CA SER A 93 -6.74 -19.69 -4.65
C SER A 93 -7.39 -18.86 -5.77
N LEU A 94 -6.99 -17.59 -5.88
CA LEU A 94 -7.46 -16.72 -6.95
C LEU A 94 -6.89 -17.16 -8.30
N PRO A 95 -7.66 -17.04 -9.40
CA PRO A 95 -7.18 -17.42 -10.73
C PRO A 95 -6.00 -16.55 -11.14
N THR A 96 -4.97 -17.14 -11.70
CA THR A 96 -3.72 -16.48 -12.14
C THR A 96 -3.42 -16.68 -13.62
N ASP A 97 -4.35 -17.29 -14.35
CA ASP A 97 -4.26 -17.60 -15.78
C ASP A 97 -4.69 -16.43 -16.69
N GLY A 98 -5.31 -15.41 -16.12
CA GLY A 98 -5.72 -14.18 -16.79
C GLY A 98 -4.98 -12.95 -16.25
N PRO A 99 -5.70 -12.01 -15.60
CA PRO A 99 -5.12 -10.82 -15.01
C PRO A 99 -3.99 -11.15 -14.02
N LYS A 100 -2.98 -10.29 -13.95
CA LYS A 100 -1.81 -10.47 -13.09
C LYS A 100 -1.98 -9.84 -11.71
N THR A 101 -2.83 -8.81 -11.62
CA THR A 101 -3.03 -8.01 -10.42
C THR A 101 -4.46 -8.12 -9.92
N LEU A 102 -4.67 -7.77 -8.64
CA LEU A 102 -6.00 -7.74 -8.03
C LEU A 102 -6.92 -6.74 -8.75
N ASN A 103 -6.42 -5.56 -9.09
CA ASN A 103 -7.14 -4.58 -9.89
C ASN A 103 -7.64 -5.18 -11.21
N GLY A 104 -6.76 -5.85 -11.95
CA GLY A 104 -7.11 -6.51 -13.21
C GLY A 104 -8.20 -7.56 -13.04
N LEU A 105 -8.11 -8.38 -12.01
CA LEU A 105 -9.10 -9.43 -11.71
C LEU A 105 -10.48 -8.85 -11.37
N ILE A 106 -10.53 -7.82 -10.55
CA ILE A 106 -11.79 -7.15 -10.18
C ILE A 106 -12.41 -6.45 -11.38
N LEU A 107 -11.59 -5.73 -12.17
CA LEU A 107 -12.07 -5.04 -13.38
C LEU A 107 -12.59 -6.01 -14.45
N GLU A 108 -11.95 -7.16 -14.62
CA GLU A 108 -12.45 -8.21 -15.53
C GLU A 108 -13.84 -8.71 -15.10
N THR A 109 -14.08 -8.78 -13.80
CA THR A 109 -15.35 -9.22 -13.25
C THR A 109 -16.44 -8.15 -13.31
N LEU A 110 -16.07 -6.89 -13.07
CA LEU A 110 -17.01 -5.75 -13.07
C LEU A 110 -17.25 -5.16 -14.47
N GLU A 111 -16.31 -5.37 -15.41
CA GLU A 111 -16.29 -4.82 -16.76
C GLU A 111 -16.10 -3.30 -16.85
N GLU A 112 -16.18 -2.59 -15.73
CA GLU A 112 -15.99 -1.14 -15.62
C GLU A 112 -15.36 -0.77 -14.27
N ILE A 113 -14.77 0.43 -14.19
CA ILE A 113 -14.27 0.97 -12.94
C ILE A 113 -15.45 1.49 -12.12
N PRO A 114 -15.66 1.04 -10.88
CA PRO A 114 -16.81 1.48 -10.09
C PRO A 114 -16.66 2.91 -9.59
N ASP A 115 -17.73 3.67 -9.68
CA ASP A 115 -17.88 5.01 -9.12
C ASP A 115 -18.35 4.95 -7.64
N GLY A 116 -17.63 4.26 -6.78
CA GLY A 116 -17.98 4.17 -5.37
C GLY A 116 -17.69 2.82 -4.75
N ASP A 117 -18.25 2.61 -3.59
CA ASP A 117 -18.07 1.38 -2.81
C ASP A 117 -18.82 0.22 -3.47
N VAL A 118 -18.09 -0.72 -4.03
CA VAL A 118 -18.63 -1.89 -4.68
C VAL A 118 -18.03 -3.14 -4.06
N SER A 119 -18.89 -4.13 -3.81
CA SER A 119 -18.48 -5.45 -3.35
C SER A 119 -18.59 -6.46 -4.47
N VAL A 120 -17.61 -7.35 -4.57
CA VAL A 120 -17.59 -8.44 -5.54
C VAL A 120 -17.09 -9.72 -4.91
N ARG A 121 -17.59 -10.86 -5.37
CA ARG A 121 -17.11 -12.17 -4.93
C ARG A 121 -16.48 -12.90 -6.11
N ILE A 122 -15.21 -13.29 -5.96
CA ILE A 122 -14.43 -13.99 -6.98
C ILE A 122 -13.78 -15.22 -6.33
N ALA A 123 -13.96 -16.39 -6.93
CA ALA A 123 -13.41 -17.65 -6.43
C ALA A 123 -13.73 -17.91 -4.93
N GLY A 124 -14.92 -17.53 -4.48
CA GLY A 124 -15.34 -17.68 -3.10
C GLY A 124 -14.81 -16.62 -2.12
N VAL A 125 -14.01 -15.67 -2.59
CA VAL A 125 -13.44 -14.60 -1.79
C VAL A 125 -14.23 -13.31 -2.00
N HIS A 126 -14.56 -12.65 -0.90
CA HIS A 126 -15.29 -11.38 -0.92
C HIS A 126 -14.30 -10.21 -0.89
N PHE A 127 -14.47 -9.31 -1.85
CA PHE A 127 -13.70 -8.08 -1.99
C PHE A 127 -14.61 -6.87 -1.91
N GLU A 128 -14.15 -5.84 -1.24
CA GLU A 128 -14.81 -4.53 -1.19
C GLU A 128 -13.85 -3.48 -1.73
N VAL A 129 -14.23 -2.79 -2.81
CA VAL A 129 -13.44 -1.70 -3.37
C VAL A 129 -13.61 -0.49 -2.47
N MET A 130 -12.52 -0.06 -1.84
CA MET A 130 -12.51 1.06 -0.91
C MET A 130 -12.18 2.38 -1.60
N ARG A 131 -11.33 2.32 -2.62
CA ARG A 131 -10.88 3.49 -3.37
C ARG A 131 -10.57 3.13 -4.80
N SER A 132 -11.09 3.92 -5.72
CA SER A 132 -10.79 3.86 -7.14
C SER A 132 -10.62 5.27 -7.71
N ASP A 133 -9.99 5.37 -8.86
CA ASP A 133 -9.91 6.57 -9.68
C ASP A 133 -10.26 6.22 -11.13
N ASP A 134 -10.18 7.19 -12.04
CA ASP A 134 -10.56 7.02 -13.45
C ASP A 134 -9.73 5.96 -14.21
N GLN A 135 -8.64 5.49 -13.62
CA GLN A 135 -7.71 4.57 -14.27
C GLN A 135 -7.66 3.18 -13.63
N ALA A 136 -7.91 3.09 -12.34
CA ALA A 136 -7.71 1.84 -11.62
C ALA A 136 -8.38 1.80 -10.24
N ILE A 137 -8.58 0.58 -9.75
CA ILE A 137 -8.90 0.33 -8.35
C ILE A 137 -7.62 0.43 -7.53
N ARG A 138 -7.59 1.30 -6.54
CA ARG A 138 -6.41 1.63 -5.74
C ARG A 138 -6.30 0.83 -4.46
N THR A 139 -7.41 0.69 -3.73
CA THR A 139 -7.44 0.04 -2.42
C THR A 139 -8.62 -0.91 -2.32
N VAL A 140 -8.35 -2.11 -1.87
CA VAL A 140 -9.34 -3.20 -1.75
C VAL A 140 -9.27 -3.80 -0.35
N LYS A 141 -10.42 -4.00 0.26
CA LYS A 141 -10.58 -4.80 1.48
C LYS A 141 -10.95 -6.23 1.08
N ILE A 142 -10.23 -7.19 1.61
CA ILE A 142 -10.48 -8.61 1.40
C ILE A 142 -11.01 -9.20 2.70
N PHE A 143 -12.04 -9.98 2.60
CA PHE A 143 -12.62 -10.71 3.73
C PHE A 143 -12.14 -12.16 3.70
N ARG A 144 -11.69 -12.66 4.84
CA ARG A 144 -11.26 -14.04 4.98
C ARG A 144 -12.41 -14.97 4.56
N PRO A 145 -12.18 -15.92 3.64
CA PRO A 145 -13.23 -16.85 3.23
C PRO A 145 -13.74 -17.64 4.43
N GLN A 146 -15.03 -17.53 4.72
CA GLN A 146 -15.70 -18.33 5.75
C GLN A 146 -16.06 -19.68 5.14
N GLY A 147 -15.15 -20.57 4.98
CA GLY A 147 -15.58 -21.81 4.35
C GLY A 147 -14.59 -22.93 4.52
N VAL A 148 -13.43 -22.59 4.98
CA VAL A 148 -12.50 -23.56 5.51
C VAL A 148 -12.37 -23.31 7.01
N VAL A 149 -13.49 -23.21 7.68
CA VAL A 149 -13.55 -23.78 8.99
C VAL A 149 -13.32 -25.25 8.73
N LEU A 150 -12.10 -25.70 8.93
CA LEU A 150 -11.87 -27.06 9.29
C LEU A 150 -13.01 -27.40 10.26
N ARG A 151 -14.01 -28.12 9.79
CA ARG A 151 -14.83 -28.86 10.69
C ARG A 151 -13.83 -29.71 11.46
N LYS A 152 -13.49 -29.25 12.66
CA LYS A 152 -13.13 -30.21 13.69
C LYS A 152 -14.39 -31.06 13.85
N GLN A 153 -14.48 -32.06 13.07
CA GLN A 153 -15.29 -33.19 13.46
C GLN A 153 -14.54 -33.77 14.64
N ALA A 154 -15.09 -33.42 15.77
CA ALA A 154 -14.80 -34.23 16.94
C ALA A 154 -15.17 -35.66 16.66
#